data_0b8e27af56d402a0742ae707667000ba
#
_entry.id   0b8e27af56d402a0742ae707667000ba
#
_cell.length_a   1.000
_cell.length_b   1.000
_cell.length_c   1.000
_cell.angle_alpha   90.00
_cell.angle_beta   90.00
_cell.angle_gamma   90.00
#
_symmetry.space_group_name_H-M   'P 1'
#
loop_
_entity.id
_entity.type
_entity.pdbx_description
1 polymer ?
#
loop_
_entity_poly.entity_id
_entity_poly.type
_entity_poly.pdbx_seq_one_letter_code
_entity_poly.pdbx_strand_id
1 'polypeptide(L)'
;MERETRQALDESSILRFAFETAALNIPSKYDVLPDGTVEQIGVYLENSGQHGNRLLRISDENGKVLYVSGGFTGDTSLWEACGENTRVYRVVQSGDSYYIQTQTRINVSDRLLTLETMKNVTAVYTERTEGFRMYRQVTVIVLLCSGAVMTLIACWLTRPIRLLTQATGKMAEGEYSYRAEQISN
;
A
#
# COMPACT_ATOMS: atom_id res chain seq x y z
N MET A 1 1.18 0.53 -4.49
CA MET A 1 1.08 -0.89 -4.05
C MET A 1 1.61 -1.84 -5.11
N GLU A 2 1.01 -1.90 -6.27
CA GLU A 2 1.44 -2.82 -7.33
C GLU A 2 2.92 -2.65 -7.74
N ARG A 3 3.40 -1.43 -7.79
CA ARG A 3 4.81 -1.13 -8.08
C ARG A 3 5.75 -1.66 -6.99
N GLU A 4 5.43 -1.44 -5.71
CA GLU A 4 6.25 -1.91 -4.58
C GLU A 4 6.25 -3.43 -4.48
N THR A 5 5.09 -4.04 -4.71
CA THR A 5 4.98 -5.51 -4.74
C THR A 5 5.81 -6.11 -5.87
N ARG A 6 5.72 -5.52 -7.06
CA ARG A 6 6.51 -5.96 -8.23
C ARG A 6 8.01 -5.80 -7.95
N GLN A 7 8.41 -4.68 -7.39
CA GLN A 7 9.80 -4.45 -6.99
C GLN A 7 10.27 -5.45 -5.93
N ALA A 8 9.46 -5.77 -4.92
CA ALA A 8 9.81 -6.77 -3.91
C ALA A 8 9.97 -8.18 -4.50
N LEU A 9 9.13 -8.55 -5.48
CA LEU A 9 9.25 -9.81 -6.21
C LEU A 9 10.51 -9.86 -7.10
N ASP A 10 10.85 -8.76 -7.74
CA ASP A 10 12.08 -8.66 -8.56
C ASP A 10 13.32 -8.74 -7.68
N GLU A 11 13.33 -8.05 -6.53
CA GLU A 11 14.40 -8.14 -5.54
C GLU A 11 14.55 -9.57 -4.99
N SER A 12 13.45 -10.27 -4.71
CA SER A 12 13.47 -11.68 -4.30
C SER A 12 14.12 -12.58 -5.36
N SER A 13 13.89 -12.30 -6.66
CA SER A 13 14.50 -13.04 -7.75
C SER A 13 16.00 -12.81 -7.85
N ILE A 14 16.44 -11.57 -7.67
CA ILE A 14 17.86 -11.21 -7.67
C ILE A 14 18.57 -11.90 -6.51
N LEU A 15 17.95 -11.93 -5.33
CA LEU A 15 18.50 -12.61 -4.18
C LEU A 15 18.58 -14.13 -4.36
N ARG A 16 17.55 -14.73 -4.95
CA ARG A 16 17.57 -16.14 -5.33
C ARG A 16 18.76 -16.44 -6.22
N PHE A 17 18.91 -15.70 -7.30
CA PHE A 17 20.03 -15.86 -8.24
C PHE A 17 21.39 -15.64 -7.57
N ALA A 18 21.50 -14.62 -6.70
CA ALA A 18 22.71 -14.34 -5.96
C ALA A 18 23.06 -15.49 -4.99
N PHE A 19 22.06 -16.07 -4.33
CA PHE A 19 22.24 -17.24 -3.47
C PHE A 19 22.70 -18.45 -4.27
N GLU A 20 22.02 -18.79 -5.37
CA GLU A 20 22.38 -19.90 -6.25
C GLU A 20 23.82 -19.73 -6.78
N THR A 21 24.19 -18.51 -7.20
CA THR A 21 25.54 -18.22 -7.68
C THR A 21 26.60 -18.32 -6.58
N ALA A 22 26.30 -17.83 -5.37
CA ALA A 22 27.20 -17.95 -4.24
C ALA A 22 27.41 -19.41 -3.84
N ALA A 23 26.35 -20.21 -3.86
CA ALA A 23 26.43 -21.63 -3.55
C ALA A 23 27.22 -22.43 -4.60
N LEU A 24 27.11 -22.10 -5.88
CA LEU A 24 27.90 -22.73 -6.95
C LEU A 24 29.39 -22.43 -6.90
N ASN A 25 29.79 -21.30 -6.31
CA ASN A 25 31.18 -20.92 -6.15
C ASN A 25 31.90 -21.65 -4.97
N ILE A 26 31.14 -22.45 -4.22
CA ILE A 26 31.71 -23.24 -3.14
C ILE A 26 32.37 -24.49 -3.72
N PRO A 27 33.61 -24.81 -3.32
CA PRO A 27 34.28 -26.03 -3.79
C PRO A 27 33.39 -27.25 -3.56
N SER A 28 33.19 -28.08 -4.59
CA SER A 28 32.34 -29.29 -4.60
C SER A 28 32.81 -30.43 -3.69
N LYS A 29 33.38 -30.09 -2.55
CA LYS A 29 33.85 -31.04 -1.53
C LYS A 29 32.69 -31.67 -0.74
N TYR A 30 31.49 -31.11 -0.87
CA TYR A 30 30.30 -31.53 -0.12
C TYR A 30 29.18 -31.93 -1.09
N ASP A 31 28.62 -33.12 -0.95
CA ASP A 31 27.48 -33.58 -1.69
C ASP A 31 26.20 -32.78 -1.31
N VAL A 32 26.16 -32.22 -0.09
CA VAL A 32 25.08 -31.41 0.44
C VAL A 32 25.64 -30.12 1.03
N LEU A 33 24.96 -28.99 0.76
CA LEU A 33 25.39 -27.69 1.27
C LEU A 33 25.33 -27.64 2.82
N PRO A 34 26.47 -27.38 3.53
CA PRO A 34 26.49 -27.33 4.99
C PRO A 34 25.73 -26.14 5.56
N ASP A 35 25.13 -26.31 6.75
CA ASP A 35 24.39 -25.23 7.44
C ASP A 35 25.21 -23.95 7.63
N GLY A 36 26.47 -24.09 8.07
CA GLY A 36 27.39 -22.96 8.26
C GLY A 36 27.70 -22.20 6.97
N THR A 37 27.63 -22.86 5.82
CA THR A 37 27.79 -22.20 4.52
C THR A 37 26.56 -21.42 4.14
N VAL A 38 25.36 -21.95 4.41
CA VAL A 38 24.10 -21.23 4.22
C VAL A 38 24.06 -19.97 5.08
N GLU A 39 24.51 -20.05 6.32
CA GLU A 39 24.64 -18.91 7.22
C GLU A 39 25.57 -17.82 6.67
N GLN A 40 26.76 -18.21 6.17
CA GLN A 40 27.70 -17.27 5.55
C GLN A 40 27.13 -16.58 4.32
N ILE A 41 26.43 -17.32 3.47
CA ILE A 41 25.73 -16.74 2.30
C ILE A 41 24.64 -15.78 2.79
N GLY A 42 23.88 -16.12 3.83
CA GLY A 42 22.87 -15.25 4.43
C GLY A 42 23.46 -13.91 4.89
N VAL A 43 24.56 -13.95 5.65
CA VAL A 43 25.30 -12.75 6.08
C VAL A 43 25.80 -11.93 4.88
N TYR A 44 26.33 -12.59 3.86
CA TYR A 44 26.78 -11.90 2.64
C TYR A 44 25.63 -11.20 1.92
N LEU A 45 24.49 -11.86 1.75
CA LEU A 45 23.32 -11.31 1.08
C LEU A 45 22.70 -10.14 1.84
N GLU A 46 22.68 -10.20 3.18
CA GLU A 46 22.22 -9.09 4.02
C GLU A 46 23.10 -7.86 3.84
N ASN A 47 24.42 -8.05 3.87
CA ASN A 47 25.39 -6.95 3.76
C ASN A 47 25.57 -6.41 2.34
N SER A 48 25.29 -7.20 1.31
CA SER A 48 25.39 -6.78 -0.11
C SER A 48 24.21 -5.91 -0.58
N GLY A 49 23.14 -5.80 0.20
CA GLY A 49 21.99 -4.97 -0.12
C GLY A 49 22.30 -3.47 -0.05
N GLN A 50 22.07 -2.74 -1.14
CA GLN A 50 22.33 -1.28 -1.25
C GLN A 50 21.53 -0.41 -0.25
N HIS A 51 20.53 -0.94 0.45
CA HIS A 51 19.68 -0.19 1.38
C HIS A 51 19.39 -1.08 2.60
N GLY A 52 19.98 -0.82 3.72
CA GLY A 52 19.92 -1.56 4.99
C GLY A 52 18.53 -1.83 5.62
N ASN A 53 17.46 -1.85 4.83
CA ASN A 53 16.08 -2.09 5.24
C ASN A 53 15.54 -3.47 4.83
N ARG A 54 16.43 -4.37 4.41
CA ARG A 54 16.03 -5.71 4.00
C ARG A 54 16.29 -6.70 5.13
N LEU A 55 15.26 -7.40 5.54
CA LEU A 55 15.35 -8.50 6.49
C LEU A 55 15.24 -9.81 5.73
N LEU A 56 16.07 -10.77 6.07
CA LEU A 56 16.24 -12.03 5.39
C LEU A 56 16.10 -13.19 6.39
N ARG A 57 15.41 -14.25 5.98
CA ARG A 57 15.39 -15.54 6.68
C ARG A 57 15.60 -16.65 5.68
N ILE A 58 16.45 -17.61 6.04
CA ILE A 58 16.72 -18.83 5.27
C ILE A 58 16.39 -20.01 6.14
N SER A 59 15.55 -20.90 5.64
CA SER A 59 15.13 -22.11 6.35
C SER A 59 15.29 -23.35 5.46
N ASP A 60 15.44 -24.51 6.06
CA ASP A 60 15.43 -25.79 5.33
C ASP A 60 14.00 -26.26 5.04
N GLU A 61 13.87 -27.42 4.38
CA GLU A 61 12.60 -28.05 4.05
C GLU A 61 11.73 -28.42 5.28
N ASN A 62 12.37 -28.63 6.44
CA ASN A 62 11.72 -28.96 7.70
C ASN A 62 11.34 -27.72 8.51
N GLY A 63 11.61 -26.52 8.00
CA GLY A 63 11.35 -25.29 8.70
C GLY A 63 12.41 -24.90 9.74
N LYS A 64 13.53 -25.62 9.79
CA LYS A 64 14.67 -25.22 10.64
C LYS A 64 15.29 -23.95 10.07
N VAL A 65 15.34 -22.90 10.87
CA VAL A 65 15.97 -21.64 10.50
C VAL A 65 17.48 -21.82 10.51
N LEU A 66 18.13 -21.54 9.38
CA LEU A 66 19.59 -21.60 9.18
C LEU A 66 20.22 -20.22 9.27
N TYR A 67 19.47 -19.20 8.88
CA TYR A 67 19.87 -17.80 8.98
C TYR A 67 18.66 -16.90 9.20
N VAL A 68 18.82 -15.86 10.00
CA VAL A 68 17.78 -14.83 10.20
C VAL A 68 18.41 -13.48 10.52
N SER A 69 18.00 -12.45 9.81
CA SER A 69 18.36 -11.05 10.08
C SER A 69 17.73 -10.56 11.38
N GLY A 70 18.43 -9.69 12.11
CA GLY A 70 17.89 -9.07 13.30
C GLY A 70 16.60 -8.27 13.01
N GLY A 71 15.53 -8.55 13.76
CA GLY A 71 14.24 -7.87 13.59
C GLY A 71 13.29 -8.49 12.56
N PHE A 72 13.62 -9.66 11.99
CA PHE A 72 12.71 -10.38 11.12
C PHE A 72 11.49 -10.91 11.91
N THR A 73 10.29 -10.44 11.56
CA THR A 73 9.01 -10.80 12.23
C THR A 73 8.01 -11.44 11.25
N GLY A 74 8.52 -12.07 10.18
CA GLY A 74 7.68 -12.65 9.13
C GLY A 74 6.82 -13.82 9.60
N ASP A 75 5.64 -13.92 9.02
CA ASP A 75 4.69 -15.02 9.26
C ASP A 75 5.15 -16.29 8.53
N THR A 76 5.08 -17.44 9.19
CA THR A 76 5.43 -18.76 8.64
C THR A 76 4.32 -19.37 7.79
N SER A 77 3.10 -18.86 7.85
CA SER A 77 1.92 -19.39 7.15
C SER A 77 2.01 -19.34 5.62
N LEU A 78 2.98 -18.63 5.05
CA LEU A 78 3.22 -18.59 3.60
C LEU A 78 3.85 -19.88 3.06
N TRP A 79 4.37 -20.75 3.91
CA TRP A 79 5.09 -21.96 3.51
C TRP A 79 4.25 -22.94 2.73
N GLU A 80 2.97 -23.08 3.09
CA GLU A 80 2.04 -23.99 2.42
C GLU A 80 1.68 -23.55 1.00
N ALA A 81 1.72 -22.25 0.71
CA ALA A 81 1.35 -21.68 -0.58
C ALA A 81 2.51 -21.65 -1.59
N CYS A 82 3.77 -21.89 -1.14
CA CYS A 82 4.94 -21.78 -1.99
C CYS A 82 5.30 -23.15 -2.61
N GLY A 83 4.93 -23.35 -3.88
CA GLY A 83 5.42 -24.49 -4.70
C GLY A 83 6.85 -24.27 -5.20
N GLU A 84 7.46 -25.31 -5.77
CA GLU A 84 8.72 -25.19 -6.52
C GLU A 84 8.55 -24.16 -7.64
N ASN A 85 9.47 -23.22 -7.77
CA ASN A 85 9.43 -22.11 -8.73
C ASN A 85 8.29 -21.09 -8.56
N THR A 86 7.49 -21.18 -7.51
CA THR A 86 6.43 -20.22 -7.23
C THR A 86 6.94 -19.16 -6.25
N ARG A 87 6.65 -17.89 -6.53
CA ARG A 87 6.93 -16.78 -5.62
C ARG A 87 5.63 -16.38 -4.96
N VAL A 88 5.63 -16.32 -3.66
CA VAL A 88 4.49 -15.89 -2.88
C VAL A 88 4.87 -14.61 -2.15
N TYR A 89 3.93 -13.67 -2.08
CA TYR A 89 4.12 -12.46 -1.29
C TYR A 89 2.90 -12.21 -0.40
N ARG A 90 3.15 -11.55 0.69
CA ARG A 90 2.13 -11.10 1.62
C ARG A 90 2.48 -9.74 2.19
N VAL A 91 1.47 -8.93 2.46
CA VAL A 91 1.64 -7.71 3.23
C VAL A 91 1.38 -8.05 4.69
N VAL A 92 2.39 -7.79 5.53
CA VAL A 92 2.36 -8.05 6.98
C VAL A 92 2.46 -6.73 7.70
N GLN A 93 1.61 -6.53 8.71
CA GLN A 93 1.71 -5.41 9.63
C GLN A 93 2.35 -5.90 10.92
N SER A 94 3.42 -5.22 11.34
CA SER A 94 4.10 -5.47 12.61
C SER A 94 4.19 -4.15 13.38
N GLY A 95 3.37 -4.00 14.42
CA GLY A 95 3.18 -2.73 15.10
C GLY A 95 2.67 -1.64 14.16
N ASP A 96 3.35 -0.51 14.11
CA ASP A 96 3.05 0.62 13.23
C ASP A 96 3.70 0.52 11.84
N SER A 97 4.41 -0.56 11.56
CA SER A 97 5.16 -0.74 10.32
C SER A 97 4.50 -1.76 9.41
N TYR A 98 4.51 -1.45 8.10
CA TYR A 98 4.05 -2.33 7.04
C TYR A 98 5.22 -2.92 6.27
N TYR A 99 5.18 -4.23 6.06
CA TYR A 99 6.21 -4.96 5.33
C TYR A 99 5.59 -5.78 4.20
N ILE A 100 6.31 -5.88 3.09
CA ILE A 100 6.02 -6.88 2.06
C ILE A 100 6.97 -8.06 2.35
N GLN A 101 6.39 -9.18 2.76
CA GLN A 101 7.10 -10.44 2.91
C GLN A 101 7.00 -11.21 1.60
N THR A 102 8.15 -11.66 1.07
CA THR A 102 8.21 -12.55 -0.08
C THR A 102 8.82 -13.87 0.34
N GLN A 103 8.41 -14.94 -0.32
CA GLN A 103 8.94 -16.29 -0.09
C GLN A 103 9.24 -16.95 -1.42
N THR A 104 10.41 -17.58 -1.51
CA THR A 104 10.87 -18.29 -2.70
C THR A 104 11.57 -19.56 -2.29
N ARG A 105 11.30 -20.69 -2.95
CA ARG A 105 12.04 -21.92 -2.78
C ARG A 105 13.23 -21.99 -3.72
N ILE A 106 14.34 -22.48 -3.20
CA ILE A 106 15.61 -22.62 -3.91
C ILE A 106 16.08 -24.06 -3.74
N ASN A 107 16.42 -24.73 -4.84
CA ASN A 107 17.03 -26.04 -4.81
C ASN A 107 18.51 -25.90 -5.16
N VAL A 108 19.40 -26.21 -4.22
CA VAL A 108 20.83 -26.12 -4.41
C VAL A 108 21.50 -27.35 -3.81
N SER A 109 22.30 -28.07 -4.61
CA SER A 109 23.03 -29.27 -4.19
C SER A 109 22.09 -30.30 -3.50
N ASP A 110 20.98 -30.63 -4.17
CA ASP A 110 19.93 -31.54 -3.68
C ASP A 110 19.30 -31.16 -2.34
N ARG A 111 19.47 -29.91 -1.93
CA ARG A 111 18.87 -29.36 -0.73
C ARG A 111 17.83 -28.29 -1.09
N LEU A 112 16.62 -28.49 -0.62
CA LEU A 112 15.55 -27.51 -0.77
C LEU A 112 15.60 -26.51 0.39
N LEU A 113 15.80 -25.24 0.04
CA LEU A 113 15.84 -24.13 0.99
C LEU A 113 14.71 -23.16 0.70
N THR A 114 14.23 -22.51 1.74
CA THR A 114 13.24 -21.45 1.64
C THR A 114 13.90 -20.11 1.99
N LEU A 115 13.91 -19.22 1.03
CA LEU A 115 14.39 -17.86 1.16
C LEU A 115 13.20 -16.92 1.35
N GLU A 116 13.18 -16.21 2.47
CA GLU A 116 12.16 -15.22 2.77
C GLU A 116 12.80 -13.85 2.92
N THR A 117 12.13 -12.84 2.39
CA THR A 117 12.57 -11.45 2.55
C THR A 117 11.44 -10.59 3.08
N MET A 118 11.76 -9.60 3.89
CA MET A 118 10.84 -8.56 4.34
C MET A 118 11.38 -7.19 3.94
N LYS A 119 10.56 -6.42 3.23
CA LYS A 119 10.84 -5.04 2.84
C LYS A 119 9.89 -4.10 3.56
N ASN A 120 10.45 -3.09 4.23
CA ASN A 120 9.64 -2.06 4.87
C ASN A 120 9.01 -1.14 3.81
N VAL A 121 7.69 -1.01 3.85
CA VAL A 121 6.90 -0.17 2.94
C VAL A 121 6.00 0.82 3.70
N THR A 122 6.31 1.05 4.97
CA THR A 122 5.53 1.94 5.85
C THR A 122 5.39 3.33 5.27
N ALA A 123 6.47 3.91 4.73
CA ALA A 123 6.44 5.24 4.13
C ALA A 123 5.39 5.35 3.01
N VAL A 124 5.30 4.34 2.14
CA VAL A 124 4.33 4.32 1.04
C VAL A 124 2.88 4.23 1.55
N TYR A 125 2.67 3.52 2.67
CA TYR A 125 1.36 3.42 3.30
C TYR A 125 0.95 4.71 3.99
N THR A 126 1.85 5.36 4.71
CA THR A 126 1.57 6.61 5.43
C THR A 126 1.31 7.76 4.47
N GLU A 127 2.12 7.95 3.44
CA GLU A 127 1.89 8.96 2.39
C GLU A 127 0.52 8.79 1.72
N ARG A 128 0.11 7.57 1.47
CA ARG A 128 -1.20 7.29 0.89
C ARG A 128 -2.35 7.66 1.83
N THR A 129 -2.24 7.32 3.11
CA THR A 129 -3.29 7.61 4.12
C THR A 129 -3.44 9.10 4.36
N GLU A 130 -2.33 9.84 4.41
CA GLU A 130 -2.34 11.30 4.53
C GLU A 130 -2.94 11.97 3.30
N GLY A 131 -2.60 11.50 2.10
CA GLY A 131 -3.20 11.97 0.85
C GLY A 131 -4.73 11.80 0.84
N PHE A 132 -5.26 10.65 1.22
CA PHE A 132 -6.70 10.41 1.31
C PHE A 132 -7.38 11.28 2.37
N ARG A 133 -6.73 11.54 3.49
CA ARG A 133 -7.25 12.43 4.54
C ARG A 133 -7.40 13.87 4.01
N MET A 134 -6.39 14.37 3.31
CA MET A 134 -6.42 15.69 2.69
C MET A 134 -7.51 15.78 1.60
N TYR A 135 -7.60 14.79 0.71
CA TYR A 135 -8.65 14.73 -0.31
C TYR A 135 -10.06 14.77 0.30
N ARG A 136 -10.30 13.99 1.35
CA ARG A 136 -11.59 13.99 2.03
C ARG A 136 -11.93 15.35 2.63
N GLN A 137 -10.99 16.03 3.25
CA GLN A 137 -11.20 17.36 3.82
C GLN A 137 -11.56 18.39 2.72
N VAL A 138 -10.79 18.41 1.63
CA VAL A 138 -11.05 19.30 0.49
C VAL A 138 -12.41 19.03 -0.13
N THR A 139 -12.79 17.76 -0.33
CA THR A 139 -14.11 17.39 -0.88
C THR A 139 -15.25 17.88 0.00
N VAL A 140 -15.16 17.74 1.32
CA VAL A 140 -16.18 18.22 2.24
C VAL A 140 -16.32 19.75 2.19
N ILE A 141 -15.20 20.48 2.15
CA ILE A 141 -15.21 21.94 2.05
C ILE A 141 -15.87 22.39 0.73
N VAL A 142 -15.50 21.79 -0.39
CA VAL A 142 -16.08 22.12 -1.71
C VAL A 142 -17.59 21.84 -1.74
N LEU A 143 -18.04 20.73 -1.15
CA LEU A 143 -19.46 20.39 -1.05
C LEU A 143 -20.23 21.43 -0.21
N LEU A 144 -19.69 21.83 0.93
CA LEU A 144 -20.29 22.85 1.79
C LEU A 144 -20.37 24.22 1.09
N CYS A 145 -19.29 24.65 0.44
CA CYS A 145 -19.24 25.90 -0.30
C CYS A 145 -20.24 25.91 -1.46
N SER A 146 -20.31 24.84 -2.25
CA SER A 146 -21.24 24.73 -3.37
C SER A 146 -22.70 24.73 -2.90
N GLY A 147 -23.01 24.02 -1.82
CA GLY A 147 -24.32 24.03 -1.19
C GLY A 147 -24.73 25.42 -0.71
N ALA A 148 -23.84 26.15 -0.05
CA ALA A 148 -24.07 27.52 0.39
C ALA A 148 -24.35 28.47 -0.79
N VAL A 149 -23.55 28.39 -1.84
CA VAL A 149 -23.73 29.22 -3.05
C VAL A 149 -25.08 28.91 -3.72
N MET A 150 -25.44 27.63 -3.89
CA MET A 150 -26.73 27.23 -4.45
C MET A 150 -27.90 27.73 -3.61
N THR A 151 -27.79 27.66 -2.29
CA THR A 151 -28.82 28.17 -1.38
C THR A 151 -29.01 29.69 -1.51
N LEU A 152 -27.90 30.44 -1.58
CA LEU A 152 -27.90 31.89 -1.79
C LEU A 152 -28.56 32.26 -3.11
N ILE A 153 -28.21 31.58 -4.21
CA ILE A 153 -28.82 31.80 -5.54
C ILE A 153 -30.31 31.50 -5.50
N ALA A 154 -30.71 30.37 -4.90
CA ALA A 154 -32.12 30.00 -4.77
C ALA A 154 -32.91 31.04 -3.98
N CYS A 155 -32.40 31.50 -2.85
CA CYS A 155 -33.03 32.57 -2.06
C CYS A 155 -33.13 33.89 -2.83
N TRP A 156 -32.09 34.25 -3.57
CA TRP A 156 -32.05 35.47 -4.35
C TRP A 156 -33.06 35.43 -5.52
N LEU A 157 -33.18 34.31 -6.21
CA LEU A 157 -34.14 34.14 -7.32
C LEU A 157 -35.60 34.02 -6.84
N THR A 158 -35.81 33.37 -5.68
CA THR A 158 -37.16 33.13 -5.17
C THR A 158 -37.83 34.40 -4.63
N ARG A 159 -37.03 35.36 -4.14
CA ARG A 159 -37.54 36.61 -3.58
C ARG A 159 -38.37 37.45 -4.56
N PRO A 160 -37.86 37.78 -5.77
CA PRO A 160 -38.65 38.55 -6.75
C PRO A 160 -39.86 37.77 -7.27
N ILE A 161 -39.75 36.44 -7.40
CA ILE A 161 -40.89 35.61 -7.86
C ILE A 161 -42.02 35.65 -6.84
N ARG A 162 -41.76 35.57 -5.55
CA ARG A 162 -42.77 35.67 -4.49
C ARG A 162 -43.46 37.05 -4.50
N LEU A 163 -42.72 38.14 -4.69
CA LEU A 163 -43.27 39.49 -4.78
C LEU A 163 -44.20 39.65 -5.98
N LEU A 164 -43.80 39.11 -7.15
CA LEU A 164 -44.63 39.12 -8.34
C LEU A 164 -45.90 38.27 -8.16
N THR A 165 -45.80 37.09 -7.55
CA THR A 165 -46.96 36.23 -7.27
C THR A 165 -47.93 36.88 -6.30
N GLN A 166 -47.45 37.58 -5.27
CA GLN A 166 -48.29 38.33 -4.34
C GLN A 166 -48.99 39.53 -5.01
N ALA A 167 -48.27 40.24 -5.87
CA ALA A 167 -48.85 41.36 -6.63
C ALA A 167 -49.96 40.90 -7.60
N THR A 168 -49.75 39.78 -8.29
CA THR A 168 -50.75 39.17 -9.19
C THR A 168 -51.98 38.66 -8.43
N GLY A 169 -51.72 38.03 -7.23
CA GLY A 169 -52.81 37.58 -6.36
C GLY A 169 -53.74 38.74 -5.89
N LYS A 170 -53.15 39.85 -5.45
CA LYS A 170 -53.90 41.03 -5.05
C LYS A 170 -54.65 41.70 -6.20
N MET A 171 -54.05 41.72 -7.39
CA MET A 171 -54.75 42.21 -8.59
C MET A 171 -55.99 41.32 -8.94
N ALA A 172 -55.93 40.02 -8.75
CA ALA A 172 -57.01 39.09 -8.96
C ALA A 172 -58.10 39.27 -7.94
N GLU A 173 -57.88 39.82 -6.76
CA GLU A 173 -58.84 40.16 -5.70
C GLU A 173 -59.45 41.53 -5.89
N GLY A 174 -59.10 42.26 -6.97
CA GLY A 174 -59.69 43.57 -7.33
C GLY A 174 -58.95 44.77 -6.75
N GLU A 175 -57.85 44.60 -6.07
CA GLU A 175 -56.98 45.69 -5.57
C GLU A 175 -56.02 46.19 -6.66
N TYR A 176 -56.48 47.01 -7.60
CA TYR A 176 -55.71 47.56 -8.72
C TYR A 176 -54.67 48.64 -8.32
N SER A 177 -54.77 49.16 -7.11
CA SER A 177 -53.87 50.19 -6.59
C SER A 177 -52.51 49.63 -6.03
N TYR A 178 -52.36 48.31 -5.92
CA TYR A 178 -51.15 47.70 -5.42
C TYR A 178 -50.02 47.68 -6.50
N ARG A 179 -49.13 48.61 -6.40
CA ARG A 179 -47.94 48.68 -7.29
C ARG A 179 -46.79 47.90 -6.66
N ALA A 180 -46.28 46.93 -7.37
CA ALA A 180 -45.04 46.21 -6.90
C ALA A 180 -43.95 47.23 -6.66
N GLU A 181 -43.42 47.27 -5.46
CA GLU A 181 -42.31 48.15 -5.07
C GLU A 181 -41.11 47.82 -5.95
N GLN A 182 -40.69 48.80 -6.75
CA GLN A 182 -39.58 48.63 -7.66
C GLN A 182 -38.32 48.53 -6.82
N ILE A 183 -37.73 47.33 -6.76
CA ILE A 183 -36.42 47.11 -6.15
C ILE A 183 -35.42 47.77 -7.08
N SER A 184 -35.23 49.08 -6.89
CA SER A 184 -34.16 49.85 -7.52
C SER A 184 -32.91 49.67 -6.63
N ASN A 185 -31.90 49.17 -7.22
CA ASN A 185 -30.56 49.21 -6.64
C ASN A 185 -29.85 50.43 -7.20
#